data_de3ee049b6134498d1364b9170beeea7
#
_entry.id   de3ee049b6134498d1364b9170beeea7
#
_cell.length_a   1.000
_cell.length_b   1.000
_cell.length_c   1.000
_cell.angle_alpha   90.00
_cell.angle_beta   90.00
_cell.angle_gamma   90.00
#
_symmetry.space_group_name_H-M   'P 1'
#
loop_
_entity.id
_entity.type
_entity.pdbx_description
1 polymer ?
#
loop_
_entity_poly.entity_id
_entity_poly.type
_entity_poly.pdbx_seq_one_letter_code
_entity_poly.pdbx_strand_id
1 'polypeptide(L)'
;REMPPLGFPCVMTFSSVVRLADGSYLGLYHRGPGGRDRPPLEVLATRTADGGFTWSEPVVVAKLKGRNLCEPFCFRSPDGEELCCLMRENAHLDRSFIMFSRDEGTTWSEPVKTPWGLTGDRHMGVSAPDGRLVVAFRDKAKNSPTDGHFVAWVGSYDDIKAGRPGDYRIKLLHSHAGSDCGYPGMEVLPDGSILATTYIKYRPGADRHSVVCTRFSPAETDRLAEAAD
;
A
#
# COMPACT_ATOMS: atom_id res chain seq x y z
N ARG A 1 7.26 -11.66 -22.54
CA ARG A 1 6.41 -12.88 -22.61
C ARG A 1 5.08 -12.56 -21.95
N GLU A 2 3.97 -12.87 -22.61
CA GLU A 2 2.65 -12.76 -21.96
C GLU A 2 2.51 -13.80 -20.87
N MET A 3 1.90 -13.41 -19.76
CA MET A 3 1.51 -14.38 -18.73
C MET A 3 0.40 -15.29 -19.29
N PRO A 4 0.39 -16.57 -18.91
CA PRO A 4 -0.71 -17.45 -19.32
C PRO A 4 -2.05 -16.91 -18.81
N PRO A 5 -3.15 -17.13 -19.54
CA PRO A 5 -4.47 -16.68 -19.11
C PRO A 5 -4.84 -17.33 -17.76
N LEU A 6 -5.22 -16.52 -16.80
CA LEU A 6 -5.56 -16.96 -15.45
C LEU A 6 -6.96 -17.58 -15.33
N GLY A 7 -7.72 -17.66 -16.43
CA GLY A 7 -9.09 -18.21 -16.44
C GLY A 7 -10.13 -17.34 -15.74
N PHE A 8 -9.78 -16.14 -15.29
CA PHE A 8 -10.67 -15.16 -14.68
C PHE A 8 -10.25 -13.71 -15.03
N PRO A 9 -11.18 -12.75 -15.00
CA PRO A 9 -10.84 -11.35 -15.23
C PRO A 9 -9.89 -10.83 -14.15
N CYS A 10 -8.68 -10.44 -14.55
CA CYS A 10 -7.75 -9.72 -13.69
C CYS A 10 -7.74 -8.25 -14.13
N VAL A 11 -8.19 -7.36 -13.25
CA VAL A 11 -8.29 -5.92 -13.56
C VAL A 11 -6.96 -5.22 -13.33
N MET A 12 -6.09 -5.79 -12.51
CA MET A 12 -4.81 -5.19 -12.13
C MET A 12 -3.70 -6.24 -12.11
N THR A 13 -2.53 -5.81 -12.56
CA THR A 13 -1.27 -6.53 -12.39
C THR A 13 -0.90 -6.66 -10.90
N PHE A 14 0.23 -7.27 -10.60
CA PHE A 14 0.73 -7.36 -9.23
C PHE A 14 0.78 -5.97 -8.57
N SER A 15 0.06 -5.83 -7.46
CA SER A 15 0.14 -4.63 -6.63
C SER A 15 1.40 -4.68 -5.75
N SER A 16 1.93 -5.88 -5.53
CA SER A 16 3.13 -6.09 -4.73
C SER A 16 3.86 -7.36 -5.15
N VAL A 17 5.19 -7.29 -5.18
CA VAL A 17 6.08 -8.44 -5.37
C VAL A 17 7.14 -8.41 -4.28
N VAL A 18 7.25 -9.48 -3.50
CA VAL A 18 8.17 -9.59 -2.37
C VAL A 18 9.14 -10.73 -2.61
N ARG A 19 10.43 -10.48 -2.39
CA ARG A 19 11.44 -11.55 -2.39
C ARG A 19 11.33 -12.35 -1.10
N LEU A 20 11.29 -13.68 -1.23
CA LEU A 20 11.22 -14.61 -0.13
C LEU A 20 12.62 -15.06 0.32
N ALA A 21 12.71 -15.70 1.49
CA ALA A 21 13.96 -16.13 2.08
C ALA A 21 14.70 -17.18 1.23
N ASP A 22 13.98 -18.00 0.48
CA ASP A 22 14.54 -19.00 -0.45
C ASP A 22 14.99 -18.41 -1.80
N GLY A 23 14.86 -17.09 -1.99
CA GLY A 23 15.20 -16.38 -3.21
C GLY A 23 14.10 -16.34 -4.27
N SER A 24 13.00 -17.05 -4.09
CA SER A 24 11.80 -16.96 -4.92
C SER A 24 11.05 -15.64 -4.67
N TYR A 25 9.96 -15.38 -5.40
CA TYR A 25 9.15 -14.18 -5.24
C TYR A 25 7.69 -14.54 -5.01
N LEU A 26 7.04 -13.80 -4.14
CA LEU A 26 5.60 -13.80 -3.88
C LEU A 26 4.97 -12.60 -4.58
N GLY A 27 4.08 -12.84 -5.52
CA GLY A 27 3.26 -11.82 -6.17
C GLY A 27 1.86 -11.77 -5.56
N LEU A 28 1.41 -10.58 -5.16
CA LEU A 28 0.07 -10.36 -4.62
C LEU A 28 -0.71 -9.43 -5.54
N TYR A 29 -1.98 -9.76 -5.74
CA TYR A 29 -2.91 -9.01 -6.55
C TYR A 29 -4.34 -9.30 -6.09
N HIS A 30 -5.34 -8.69 -6.73
CA HIS A 30 -6.72 -8.98 -6.39
C HIS A 30 -7.54 -9.33 -7.63
N ARG A 31 -8.61 -10.07 -7.42
CA ARG A 31 -9.64 -10.33 -8.42
C ARG A 31 -11.02 -10.00 -7.89
N GLY A 32 -11.95 -9.83 -8.81
CA GLY A 32 -13.37 -9.71 -8.52
C GLY A 32 -14.22 -10.28 -9.65
N PRO A 33 -15.52 -10.45 -9.46
CA PRO A 33 -16.42 -11.05 -10.46
C PRO A 33 -16.70 -10.17 -11.68
N GLY A 34 -15.77 -9.28 -12.03
CA GLY A 34 -15.90 -8.39 -13.18
C GLY A 34 -16.84 -7.20 -12.92
N GLY A 35 -16.28 -5.99 -13.16
CA GLY A 35 -16.95 -4.72 -12.91
C GLY A 35 -16.50 -4.05 -11.61
N ARG A 36 -16.44 -2.74 -11.67
CA ARG A 36 -15.79 -1.87 -10.68
C ARG A 36 -16.33 -2.01 -9.26
N ASP A 37 -17.54 -2.50 -9.08
CA ASP A 37 -18.28 -2.41 -7.82
C ASP A 37 -19.01 -3.71 -7.44
N ARG A 38 -18.60 -4.86 -7.98
CA ARG A 38 -19.24 -6.14 -7.63
C ARG A 38 -18.45 -6.89 -6.58
N PRO A 39 -18.89 -6.93 -5.32
CA PRO A 39 -18.31 -7.73 -4.26
C PRO A 39 -18.51 -9.24 -4.48
N PRO A 40 -17.67 -10.10 -3.86
CA PRO A 40 -16.50 -9.69 -3.08
C PRO A 40 -15.25 -9.62 -3.93
N LEU A 41 -14.39 -8.61 -3.67
CA LEU A 41 -13.00 -8.64 -4.10
C LEU A 41 -12.22 -9.60 -3.18
N GLU A 42 -11.26 -10.31 -3.77
CA GLU A 42 -10.41 -11.27 -3.07
C GLU A 42 -8.95 -10.96 -3.38
N VAL A 43 -8.09 -11.06 -2.37
CA VAL A 43 -6.64 -10.95 -2.56
C VAL A 43 -6.06 -12.33 -2.80
N LEU A 44 -5.23 -12.44 -3.83
CA LEU A 44 -4.57 -13.67 -4.26
C LEU A 44 -3.07 -13.53 -4.13
N ALA A 45 -2.42 -14.66 -3.88
CA ALA A 45 -0.99 -14.82 -3.92
C ALA A 45 -0.60 -15.89 -4.96
N THR A 46 0.53 -15.68 -5.62
CA THR A 46 1.17 -16.62 -6.53
C THR A 46 2.69 -16.52 -6.36
N ARG A 47 3.43 -17.55 -6.73
CA ARG A 47 4.88 -17.63 -6.54
C ARG A 47 5.61 -17.87 -7.84
N THR A 48 6.83 -17.35 -7.93
CA THR A 48 7.77 -17.66 -9.01
C THR A 48 9.15 -17.94 -8.44
N ALA A 49 9.80 -18.98 -8.95
CA ALA A 49 11.18 -19.35 -8.61
C ALA A 49 12.18 -19.06 -9.75
N ASP A 50 11.69 -18.58 -10.89
CA ASP A 50 12.47 -18.36 -12.11
C ASP A 50 12.49 -16.91 -12.60
N GLY A 51 12.26 -15.96 -11.67
CA GLY A 51 12.28 -14.54 -11.99
C GLY A 51 11.03 -14.04 -12.73
N GLY A 52 9.90 -14.76 -12.63
CA GLY A 52 8.62 -14.33 -13.21
C GLY A 52 8.32 -14.95 -14.57
N PHE A 53 9.13 -15.90 -15.05
CA PHE A 53 8.84 -16.61 -16.31
C PHE A 53 7.69 -17.60 -16.16
N THR A 54 7.60 -18.25 -15.00
CA THR A 54 6.47 -19.09 -14.62
C THR A 54 5.96 -18.72 -13.23
N TRP A 55 4.65 -18.92 -13.01
CA TRP A 55 3.98 -18.63 -11.76
C TRP A 55 3.14 -19.81 -11.31
N SER A 56 3.08 -20.06 -10.01
CA SER A 56 2.22 -21.09 -9.43
C SER A 56 0.73 -20.76 -9.63
N GLU A 57 -0.14 -21.76 -9.48
CA GLU A 57 -1.58 -21.51 -9.37
C GLU A 57 -1.86 -20.52 -8.25
N PRO A 58 -2.73 -19.51 -8.51
CA PRO A 58 -3.07 -18.51 -7.51
C PRO A 58 -3.91 -19.10 -6.37
N VAL A 59 -3.60 -18.67 -5.14
CA VAL A 59 -4.39 -19.00 -3.95
C VAL A 59 -5.02 -17.75 -3.35
N VAL A 60 -6.26 -17.86 -2.86
CA VAL A 60 -6.91 -16.76 -2.14
C VAL A 60 -6.30 -16.66 -0.75
N VAL A 61 -5.72 -15.50 -0.42
CA VAL A 61 -5.07 -15.24 0.87
C VAL A 61 -5.86 -14.28 1.76
N ALA A 62 -6.75 -13.48 1.18
CA ALA A 62 -7.68 -12.66 1.97
C ALA A 62 -9.03 -12.52 1.27
N LYS A 63 -10.08 -12.74 2.07
CA LYS A 63 -11.48 -12.55 1.70
C LYS A 63 -12.29 -12.30 2.96
N LEU A 64 -13.03 -11.20 3.01
CA LEU A 64 -13.94 -10.90 4.13
C LEU A 64 -15.36 -10.70 3.65
N LYS A 65 -16.32 -11.31 4.35
CA LYS A 65 -17.76 -11.13 4.06
C LYS A 65 -18.15 -9.66 4.22
N GLY A 66 -18.75 -9.09 3.19
CA GLY A 66 -19.21 -7.70 3.18
C GLY A 66 -18.08 -6.66 3.08
N ARG A 67 -16.87 -7.07 2.68
CA ARG A 67 -15.73 -6.19 2.43
C ARG A 67 -15.11 -6.46 1.07
N ASN A 68 -14.48 -5.44 0.50
CA ASN A 68 -13.84 -5.49 -0.81
C ASN A 68 -12.35 -5.21 -0.68
N LEU A 69 -11.59 -6.23 -0.23
CA LEU A 69 -10.14 -6.12 -0.06
C LEU A 69 -9.44 -6.17 -1.41
N CYS A 70 -8.58 -5.19 -1.67
CA CYS A 70 -7.86 -5.08 -2.94
C CYS A 70 -6.54 -4.31 -2.78
N GLU A 71 -5.80 -4.21 -3.88
CA GLU A 71 -4.56 -3.43 -3.99
C GLU A 71 -3.59 -3.73 -2.82
N PRO A 72 -3.20 -5.00 -2.61
CA PRO A 72 -2.33 -5.38 -1.51
C PRO A 72 -0.95 -4.76 -1.65
N PHE A 73 -0.43 -4.17 -0.59
CA PHE A 73 0.97 -3.79 -0.43
C PHE A 73 1.61 -4.67 0.63
N CYS A 74 2.55 -5.51 0.22
CA CYS A 74 3.23 -6.45 1.10
C CYS A 74 4.70 -6.04 1.28
N PHE A 75 5.16 -6.08 2.50
CA PHE A 75 6.54 -5.80 2.88
C PHE A 75 6.97 -6.71 4.03
N ARG A 76 8.27 -6.81 4.24
CA ARG A 76 8.85 -7.59 5.34
C ARG A 76 9.03 -6.72 6.57
N SER A 77 8.77 -7.28 7.76
CA SER A 77 9.06 -6.65 9.04
C SER A 77 10.55 -6.28 9.17
N PRO A 78 10.91 -5.27 9.97
CA PRO A 78 12.31 -4.85 10.11
C PRO A 78 13.25 -5.94 10.64
N ASP A 79 12.74 -6.88 11.46
CA ASP A 79 13.49 -8.04 11.96
C ASP A 79 13.60 -9.17 10.92
N GLY A 80 12.89 -9.08 9.80
CA GLY A 80 12.87 -10.08 8.75
C GLY A 80 11.97 -11.29 8.98
N GLU A 81 11.30 -11.39 10.14
CA GLU A 81 10.62 -12.59 10.60
C GLU A 81 9.20 -12.78 10.06
N GLU A 82 8.55 -11.71 9.60
CA GLU A 82 7.20 -11.81 9.08
C GLU A 82 6.95 -10.90 7.86
N LEU A 83 5.97 -11.26 7.06
CA LEU A 83 5.40 -10.43 6.02
C LEU A 83 4.17 -9.70 6.56
N CYS A 84 4.06 -8.43 6.24
CA CYS A 84 2.93 -7.58 6.54
C CYS A 84 2.26 -7.16 5.24
N CYS A 85 0.95 -7.29 5.12
CA CYS A 85 0.20 -6.92 3.92
C CYS A 85 -0.91 -5.92 4.25
N LEU A 86 -0.75 -4.69 3.80
CA LEU A 86 -1.77 -3.64 3.83
C LEU A 86 -2.70 -3.79 2.63
N MET A 87 -4.01 -3.63 2.83
CA MET A 87 -5.02 -3.78 1.80
C MET A 87 -6.03 -2.65 1.86
N ARG A 88 -6.32 -2.06 0.72
CA ARG A 88 -7.44 -1.13 0.55
C ARG A 88 -8.77 -1.85 0.79
N GLU A 89 -9.72 -1.16 1.40
CA GLU A 89 -11.14 -1.54 1.38
C GLU A 89 -11.87 -0.67 0.33
N ASN A 90 -12.21 -1.26 -0.82
CA ASN A 90 -12.62 -0.53 -2.02
C ASN A 90 -13.98 0.19 -1.90
N ALA A 91 -14.84 -0.22 -1.00
CA ALA A 91 -16.12 0.44 -0.75
C ALA A 91 -16.02 1.61 0.25
N HIS A 92 -14.85 1.79 0.87
CA HIS A 92 -14.56 2.83 1.89
C HIS A 92 -15.59 2.84 3.04
N LEU A 93 -16.07 1.65 3.42
CA LEU A 93 -17.04 1.52 4.51
C LEU A 93 -16.44 1.84 5.87
N ASP A 94 -15.11 1.64 5.99
CA ASP A 94 -14.37 1.81 7.23
C ASP A 94 -12.88 2.04 6.92
N ARG A 95 -11.98 1.47 7.73
CA ARG A 95 -10.53 1.53 7.56
C ARG A 95 -10.04 0.57 6.49
N SER A 96 -8.82 0.75 6.05
CA SER A 96 -8.04 -0.27 5.34
C SER A 96 -7.79 -1.48 6.24
N PHE A 97 -7.29 -2.56 5.67
CA PHE A 97 -7.05 -3.81 6.39
C PHE A 97 -5.58 -4.21 6.32
N ILE A 98 -5.18 -5.05 7.26
CA ILE A 98 -3.83 -5.57 7.39
C ILE A 98 -3.86 -7.04 7.82
N MET A 99 -2.94 -7.84 7.31
CA MET A 99 -2.71 -9.22 7.71
C MET A 99 -1.21 -9.52 7.76
N PHE A 100 -0.85 -10.60 8.44
CA PHE A 100 0.54 -10.98 8.70
C PHE A 100 0.78 -12.45 8.37
N SER A 101 2.01 -12.78 7.95
CA SER A 101 2.46 -14.15 7.70
C SER A 101 3.86 -14.35 8.27
N ARG A 102 4.07 -15.49 8.97
CA ARG A 102 5.38 -15.91 9.52
C ARG A 102 5.99 -17.10 8.81
N ASP A 103 5.42 -17.50 7.69
CA ASP A 103 5.83 -18.67 6.91
C ASP A 103 5.96 -18.33 5.42
N GLU A 104 6.53 -17.15 5.15
CA GLU A 104 6.81 -16.66 3.80
C GLU A 104 5.55 -16.54 2.93
N GLY A 105 4.39 -16.18 3.53
CA GLY A 105 3.13 -16.02 2.81
C GLY A 105 2.43 -17.33 2.45
N THR A 106 2.76 -18.44 3.13
CA THR A 106 2.05 -19.71 2.97
C THR A 106 0.72 -19.67 3.72
N THR A 107 0.74 -19.16 4.94
CA THR A 107 -0.48 -18.88 5.72
C THR A 107 -0.50 -17.42 6.17
N TRP A 108 -1.70 -16.90 6.42
CA TRP A 108 -1.91 -15.52 6.80
C TRP A 108 -2.86 -15.43 7.99
N SER A 109 -2.65 -14.44 8.84
CA SER A 109 -3.62 -14.09 9.88
C SER A 109 -4.93 -13.62 9.24
N GLU A 110 -6.04 -13.67 9.99
CA GLU A 110 -7.26 -12.98 9.60
C GLU A 110 -6.98 -11.49 9.40
N PRO A 111 -7.52 -10.87 8.34
CA PRO A 111 -7.39 -9.43 8.12
C PRO A 111 -8.06 -8.63 9.23
N VAL A 112 -7.31 -7.71 9.83
CA VAL A 112 -7.79 -6.76 10.84
C VAL A 112 -7.71 -5.33 10.33
N LYS A 113 -8.46 -4.40 10.94
CA LYS A 113 -8.44 -2.99 10.54
C LYS A 113 -7.07 -2.36 10.84
N THR A 114 -6.57 -1.54 9.91
CA THR A 114 -5.38 -0.71 10.14
C THR A 114 -5.61 0.34 11.22
N PRO A 115 -4.56 0.93 11.82
CA PRO A 115 -4.67 2.23 12.47
C PRO A 115 -5.39 3.26 11.58
N TRP A 116 -6.10 4.22 12.18
CA TRP A 116 -6.81 5.26 11.43
C TRP A 116 -5.86 6.01 10.47
N GLY A 117 -4.67 6.32 10.94
CA GLY A 117 -3.64 7.02 10.18
C GLY A 117 -3.21 6.33 8.87
N LEU A 118 -3.37 5.01 8.77
CA LEU A 118 -3.05 4.19 7.58
C LEU A 118 -4.29 3.88 6.73
N THR A 119 -5.41 4.57 6.95
CA THR A 119 -6.61 4.35 6.14
C THR A 119 -6.51 5.08 4.81
N GLY A 120 -6.46 4.32 3.73
CA GLY A 120 -6.34 4.91 2.39
C GLY A 120 -6.28 3.87 1.28
N ASP A 121 -5.92 4.35 0.10
CA ASP A 121 -5.86 3.54 -1.11
C ASP A 121 -4.43 3.48 -1.65
N ARG A 122 -4.04 2.28 -2.16
CA ARG A 122 -2.81 2.14 -2.94
C ARG A 122 -1.55 2.45 -2.13
N HIS A 123 -1.41 1.76 -1.00
CA HIS A 123 -0.25 1.91 -0.13
C HIS A 123 1.05 1.51 -0.83
N MET A 124 2.12 2.25 -0.54
CA MET A 124 3.49 1.91 -0.84
C MET A 124 4.37 2.51 0.25
N GLY A 125 5.38 1.78 0.71
CA GLY A 125 6.21 2.25 1.81
C GLY A 125 7.66 1.84 1.71
N VAL A 126 8.49 2.52 2.49
CA VAL A 126 9.92 2.26 2.66
C VAL A 126 10.28 2.34 4.14
N SER A 127 11.37 1.65 4.51
CA SER A 127 12.01 1.85 5.80
C SER A 127 12.96 3.05 5.70
N ALA A 128 12.73 4.07 6.50
CA ALA A 128 13.60 5.22 6.59
C ALA A 128 14.93 4.87 7.28
N PRO A 129 15.99 5.67 7.10
CA PRO A 129 17.31 5.41 7.71
C PRO A 129 17.30 5.35 9.25
N ASP A 130 16.34 5.98 9.90
CA ASP A 130 16.13 5.97 11.35
C ASP A 130 15.34 4.76 11.86
N GLY A 131 14.97 3.83 10.96
CA GLY A 131 14.24 2.60 11.27
C GLY A 131 12.71 2.74 11.29
N ARG A 132 12.18 3.95 11.11
CA ARG A 132 10.73 4.16 10.97
C ARG A 132 10.24 3.69 9.58
N LEU A 133 8.97 3.38 9.52
CA LEU A 133 8.26 3.15 8.26
C LEU A 133 7.62 4.44 7.77
N VAL A 134 7.77 4.71 6.49
CA VAL A 134 7.08 5.80 5.80
C VAL A 134 6.21 5.17 4.72
N VAL A 135 4.89 5.30 4.85
CA VAL A 135 3.92 4.68 3.93
C VAL A 135 3.11 5.76 3.25
N ALA A 136 3.26 5.90 1.93
CA ALA A 136 2.52 6.85 1.13
C ALA A 136 1.26 6.21 0.51
N PHE A 137 0.19 6.97 0.42
CA PHE A 137 -1.11 6.53 -0.13
C PHE A 137 -2.02 7.73 -0.43
N ARG A 138 -3.13 7.46 -1.12
CA ARG A 138 -4.25 8.41 -1.19
C ARG A 138 -5.06 8.30 0.09
N ASP A 139 -5.23 9.40 0.80
CA ASP A 139 -6.02 9.44 2.03
C ASP A 139 -7.50 9.17 1.75
N LYS A 140 -8.07 8.25 2.52
CA LYS A 140 -9.50 7.93 2.52
C LYS A 140 -10.04 7.75 3.95
N ALA A 141 -9.30 8.26 4.95
CA ALA A 141 -9.74 8.20 6.34
C ALA A 141 -10.96 9.10 6.56
N LYS A 142 -11.99 8.55 7.18
CA LYS A 142 -13.20 9.31 7.49
C LYS A 142 -12.88 10.52 8.38
N ASN A 143 -13.43 11.67 8.01
CA ASN A 143 -13.22 12.96 8.69
C ASN A 143 -11.75 13.46 8.64
N SER A 144 -10.97 12.99 7.69
CA SER A 144 -9.61 13.47 7.52
C SER A 144 -9.59 14.85 6.84
N PRO A 145 -8.79 15.80 7.34
CA PRO A 145 -8.59 17.09 6.68
C PRO A 145 -7.83 16.97 5.35
N THR A 146 -7.25 15.81 5.09
CA THR A 146 -6.49 15.50 3.86
C THR A 146 -7.16 14.45 2.97
N ASP A 147 -8.48 14.20 3.16
CA ASP A 147 -9.22 13.23 2.32
C ASP A 147 -9.03 13.51 0.84
N GLY A 148 -8.71 12.46 0.08
CA GLY A 148 -8.48 12.52 -1.36
C GLY A 148 -7.10 13.01 -1.78
N HIS A 149 -6.27 13.50 -0.86
CA HIS A 149 -4.91 13.97 -1.16
C HIS A 149 -3.86 12.86 -1.05
N PHE A 150 -2.69 13.13 -1.59
CA PHE A 150 -1.53 12.25 -1.46
C PHE A 150 -0.81 12.56 -0.15
N VAL A 151 -0.76 11.57 0.73
CA VAL A 151 -0.21 11.69 2.08
C VAL A 151 0.82 10.61 2.35
N ALA A 152 1.64 10.79 3.38
CA ALA A 152 2.43 9.74 3.99
C ALA A 152 2.11 9.62 5.48
N TRP A 153 2.05 8.40 5.98
CA TRP A 153 2.06 8.04 7.38
C TRP A 153 3.50 7.72 7.80
N VAL A 154 3.89 8.16 8.99
CA VAL A 154 5.20 7.89 9.59
C VAL A 154 4.97 7.25 10.96
N GLY A 155 5.73 6.20 11.26
CA GLY A 155 5.66 5.49 12.52
C GLY A 155 6.50 4.21 12.53
N SER A 156 6.40 3.43 13.60
CA SER A 156 7.13 2.18 13.74
C SER A 156 6.32 0.97 13.25
N TYR A 157 7.02 -0.14 12.98
CA TYR A 157 6.36 -1.42 12.72
C TYR A 157 5.50 -1.87 13.91
N ASP A 158 5.96 -1.59 15.14
CA ASP A 158 5.21 -1.89 16.36
C ASP A 158 3.91 -1.10 16.49
N ASP A 159 3.83 0.10 15.91
CA ASP A 159 2.58 0.86 15.85
C ASP A 159 1.55 0.15 14.97
N ILE A 160 2.01 -0.36 13.83
CA ILE A 160 1.17 -1.17 12.94
C ILE A 160 0.66 -2.41 13.66
N LYS A 161 1.52 -3.16 14.33
CA LYS A 161 1.17 -4.39 15.07
C LYS A 161 0.19 -4.13 16.20
N ALA A 162 0.39 -3.05 16.94
CA ALA A 162 -0.41 -2.69 18.11
C ALA A 162 -1.66 -1.86 17.76
N GLY A 163 -1.85 -1.50 16.48
CA GLY A 163 -2.97 -0.66 16.05
C GLY A 163 -2.88 0.80 16.50
N ARG A 164 -1.67 1.27 16.84
CA ARG A 164 -1.42 2.66 17.27
C ARG A 164 -1.41 3.64 16.09
N PRO A 165 -1.65 4.92 16.31
CA PRO A 165 -1.75 5.93 15.23
C PRO A 165 -0.44 6.17 14.46
N GLY A 166 0.73 5.79 15.02
CA GLY A 166 2.04 6.20 14.53
C GLY A 166 2.42 7.59 15.04
N ASP A 167 3.52 8.13 14.53
CA ASP A 167 4.04 9.44 14.95
C ASP A 167 3.18 10.57 14.38
N TYR A 168 2.99 10.59 13.07
CA TYR A 168 2.19 11.61 12.38
C TYR A 168 1.81 11.19 10.95
N ARG A 169 0.97 12.03 10.34
CA ARG A 169 0.71 12.02 8.88
C ARG A 169 1.07 13.37 8.28
N ILE A 170 1.62 13.34 7.07
CA ILE A 170 1.97 14.53 6.30
C ILE A 170 1.28 14.51 4.93
N LYS A 171 0.73 15.66 4.53
CA LYS A 171 0.25 15.86 3.16
C LYS A 171 1.43 16.16 2.24
N LEU A 172 1.77 15.20 1.38
CA LEU A 172 2.86 15.33 0.40
C LEU A 172 2.45 16.21 -0.77
N LEU A 173 1.25 15.99 -1.33
CA LEU A 173 0.75 16.75 -2.47
C LEU A 173 -0.76 16.97 -2.38
N HIS A 174 -1.19 18.16 -2.78
CA HIS A 174 -2.61 18.50 -2.91
C HIS A 174 -3.16 18.01 -4.25
N SER A 175 -4.25 17.24 -4.24
CA SER A 175 -4.96 16.86 -5.45
C SER A 175 -6.01 17.90 -5.82
N HIS A 176 -5.92 18.49 -7.00
CA HIS A 176 -6.90 19.40 -7.58
C HIS A 176 -7.98 18.69 -8.41
N ALA A 177 -8.02 17.35 -8.37
CA ALA A 177 -9.04 16.51 -9.00
C ALA A 177 -9.78 15.65 -7.96
N GLY A 178 -9.99 16.18 -6.74
CA GLY A 178 -10.57 15.43 -5.64
C GLY A 178 -9.73 14.20 -5.28
N SER A 179 -10.35 13.03 -5.22
CA SER A 179 -9.68 11.80 -4.82
C SER A 179 -8.96 11.08 -5.96
N ASP A 180 -8.67 11.73 -7.09
CA ASP A 180 -8.00 11.07 -8.19
C ASP A 180 -6.49 11.29 -8.17
N CYS A 181 -5.79 10.49 -7.37
CA CYS A 181 -4.34 10.35 -7.31
C CYS A 181 -3.99 8.96 -6.78
N GLY A 182 -2.72 8.56 -6.85
CA GLY A 182 -2.29 7.29 -6.24
C GLY A 182 -1.29 6.51 -7.10
N TYR A 183 -1.21 5.21 -6.84
CA TYR A 183 -0.16 4.31 -7.33
C TYR A 183 1.23 4.88 -7.06
N PRO A 184 1.57 5.08 -5.77
CA PRO A 184 2.86 5.65 -5.41
C PRO A 184 4.01 4.71 -5.75
N GLY A 185 5.15 5.31 -6.10
CA GLY A 185 6.45 4.68 -6.02
C GLY A 185 7.23 5.37 -4.92
N MET A 186 8.04 4.62 -4.17
CA MET A 186 8.88 5.18 -3.09
C MET A 186 10.27 4.58 -3.12
N GLU A 187 11.26 5.40 -2.82
CA GLU A 187 12.67 5.00 -2.74
C GLU A 187 13.39 5.84 -1.69
N VAL A 188 14.29 5.21 -0.94
CA VAL A 188 15.24 5.90 -0.07
C VAL A 188 16.49 6.19 -0.88
N LEU A 189 16.81 7.47 -1.02
CA LEU A 189 17.98 7.91 -1.78
C LEU A 189 19.28 7.74 -0.95
N PRO A 190 20.47 7.72 -1.60
CA PRO A 190 21.73 7.52 -0.91
C PRO A 190 22.04 8.54 0.20
N ASP A 191 21.45 9.72 0.14
CA ASP A 191 21.58 10.76 1.18
C ASP A 191 20.57 10.62 2.33
N GLY A 192 19.77 9.55 2.34
CA GLY A 192 18.75 9.27 3.35
C GLY A 192 17.42 10.01 3.14
N SER A 193 17.31 10.86 2.12
CA SER A 193 16.02 11.45 1.76
C SER A 193 15.12 10.42 1.08
N ILE A 194 13.82 10.66 1.12
CA ILE A 194 12.79 9.80 0.52
C ILE A 194 12.23 10.49 -0.71
N LEU A 195 12.23 9.80 -1.83
CA LEU A 195 11.54 10.19 -3.05
C LEU A 195 10.21 9.45 -3.12
N ALA A 196 9.10 10.18 -3.20
CA ALA A 196 7.77 9.62 -3.41
C ALA A 196 7.19 10.13 -4.73
N THR A 197 6.67 9.21 -5.55
CA THR A 197 6.04 9.52 -6.84
C THR A 197 4.58 9.14 -6.83
N THR A 198 3.76 9.86 -7.58
CA THR A 198 2.35 9.52 -7.79
C THR A 198 1.82 10.15 -9.07
N TYR A 199 0.75 9.61 -9.66
CA TYR A 199 -0.03 10.39 -10.59
C TYR A 199 -1.00 11.30 -9.82
N ILE A 200 -1.10 12.56 -10.21
CA ILE A 200 -1.94 13.53 -9.52
C ILE A 200 -2.20 14.76 -10.41
N LYS A 201 -3.34 15.39 -10.25
CA LYS A 201 -3.54 16.75 -10.71
C LYS A 201 -3.04 17.73 -9.65
N TYR A 202 -1.77 18.12 -9.76
CA TYR A 202 -1.05 18.87 -8.71
C TYR A 202 -1.26 20.38 -8.75
N ARG A 203 -1.96 20.92 -9.77
CA ARG A 203 -2.29 22.36 -9.91
C ARG A 203 -3.70 22.55 -10.46
N PRO A 204 -4.37 23.69 -10.17
CA PRO A 204 -5.67 24.00 -10.72
C PRO A 204 -5.60 24.26 -12.23
N GLY A 205 -6.76 24.35 -12.89
CA GLY A 205 -6.87 24.63 -14.32
C GLY A 205 -7.26 23.44 -15.17
N ALA A 206 -7.11 23.57 -16.48
CA ALA A 206 -7.52 22.57 -17.47
C ALA A 206 -6.52 21.41 -17.66
N ASP A 207 -5.35 21.48 -17.07
CA ASP A 207 -4.31 20.47 -17.19
C ASP A 207 -4.79 19.10 -16.74
N ARG A 208 -4.28 18.06 -17.41
CA ARG A 208 -4.51 16.67 -17.05
C ARG A 208 -3.63 16.27 -15.85
N HIS A 209 -3.84 15.06 -15.36
CA HIS A 209 -2.94 14.43 -14.39
C HIS A 209 -1.51 14.31 -14.96
N SER A 210 -0.55 14.42 -14.07
CA SER A 210 0.86 14.22 -14.36
C SER A 210 1.44 13.21 -13.39
N VAL A 211 2.51 12.55 -13.75
CA VAL A 211 3.36 11.86 -12.78
C VAL A 211 4.26 12.91 -12.14
N VAL A 212 4.18 13.01 -10.82
CA VAL A 212 4.88 14.02 -10.02
C VAL A 212 5.67 13.31 -8.93
N CYS A 213 6.82 13.85 -8.58
CA CYS A 213 7.58 13.40 -7.42
C CYS A 213 7.69 14.51 -6.38
N THR A 214 7.79 14.09 -5.13
CA THR A 214 8.19 14.93 -4.01
C THR A 214 9.35 14.26 -3.29
N ARG A 215 10.29 15.07 -2.80
CA ARG A 215 11.44 14.61 -2.05
C ARG A 215 11.44 15.29 -0.69
N PHE A 216 11.64 14.52 0.37
CA PHE A 216 11.63 14.98 1.75
C PHE A 216 12.53 14.09 2.61
N SER A 217 12.89 14.55 3.79
CA SER A 217 13.59 13.75 4.79
C SER A 217 12.75 13.56 6.05
N PRO A 218 12.93 12.46 6.82
CA PRO A 218 12.27 12.30 8.10
C PRO A 218 12.50 13.49 9.05
N ALA A 219 13.73 13.99 9.15
CA ALA A 219 14.04 15.15 9.99
C ALA A 219 13.35 16.45 9.56
N GLU A 220 13.02 16.61 8.28
CA GLU A 220 12.23 17.76 7.79
C GLU A 220 10.77 17.61 8.17
N THR A 221 10.21 16.42 8.01
CA THR A 221 8.81 16.15 8.35
C THR A 221 8.55 16.14 9.85
N ASP A 222 9.53 15.72 10.67
CA ASP A 222 9.48 15.82 12.14
C ASP A 222 9.32 17.28 12.60
N ARG A 223 10.16 18.18 12.06
CA ARG A 223 10.04 19.63 12.39
C ARG A 223 8.68 20.22 11.99
N LEU A 224 8.10 19.74 10.87
CA LEU A 224 6.77 20.20 10.46
C LEU A 224 5.67 19.66 11.37
N ALA A 225 5.80 18.43 11.87
CA ALA A 225 4.87 17.84 12.81
C ALA A 225 4.91 18.58 14.17
N GLU A 226 6.11 18.80 14.73
CA GLU A 226 6.33 19.57 15.98
C GLU A 226 5.77 20.98 15.91
N ALA A 227 5.81 21.63 14.75
CA ALA A 227 5.29 22.99 14.56
C ALA A 227 3.75 23.03 14.43
N ALA A 228 3.09 21.90 14.28
CA ALA A 228 1.65 21.79 14.10
C ALA A 228 0.89 21.47 15.42
N ASP A 229 1.60 21.04 16.47
CA ASP A 229 1.11 20.80 17.82
C ASP A 229 1.09 22.12 18.63
#